data_6223f19e1d264c2c7471ca159200c2b3
#
_entry.id   6223f19e1d264c2c7471ca159200c2b3
#
_cell.length_a   1.000
_cell.length_b   1.000
_cell.length_c   1.000
_cell.angle_alpha   90.00
_cell.angle_beta   90.00
_cell.angle_gamma   90.00
#
_symmetry.space_group_name_H-M   'P 1'
#
loop_
_entity.id
_entity.type
_entity.pdbx_description
1 polymer ?
#
loop_
_entity_poly.entity_id
_entity_poly.type
_entity_poly.pdbx_seq_one_letter_code
_entity_poly.pdbx_strand_id
1 'polypeptide(L)'
;MENQANSFSNVTGRYAKSIFQLASEKKILSEVEKNFLQIHSLLNDSKDFTKFVTNPTIQKNARLKIIENLSNKLNFNSYFTNFLKLINEKGRFFYLDKIVKDFFSILSISKGEISAELTVANEISEDKKNDIKKDLSLIYKKDMKLNFIIDPSLISGSILKVGSKMIDSSAKSKFNRILNNI
;
A
#
# COMPACT_ATOMS: atom_id res chain seq x y z
N MET A 1 17.71 5.41 7.31
CA MET A 1 17.31 4.07 6.83
C MET A 1 16.68 3.17 7.92
N GLU A 2 16.92 3.42 9.20
CA GLU A 2 16.41 2.58 10.30
C GLU A 2 14.89 2.67 10.59
N ASN A 3 14.24 3.79 10.31
CA ASN A 3 12.81 3.97 10.62
C ASN A 3 11.82 3.28 9.67
N GLN A 4 12.23 2.85 8.47
CA GLN A 4 11.36 2.11 7.56
C GLN A 4 11.37 0.59 7.84
N ALA A 5 12.46 0.07 8.40
CA ALA A 5 12.55 -1.33 8.81
C ALA A 5 11.56 -1.67 9.95
N ASN A 6 11.25 -0.72 10.82
CA ASN A 6 10.31 -0.89 11.93
C ASN A 6 8.82 -0.88 11.51
N SER A 7 8.47 -0.34 10.32
CA SER A 7 7.09 -0.32 9.82
C SER A 7 6.55 -1.73 9.51
N PHE A 8 7.41 -2.67 9.16
CA PHE A 8 7.05 -4.05 8.80
C PHE A 8 7.33 -5.08 9.92
N SER A 9 7.55 -4.63 11.15
CA SER A 9 7.78 -5.52 12.30
C SER A 9 6.51 -6.26 12.75
N ASN A 10 5.34 -5.80 12.32
CA ASN A 10 4.06 -6.44 12.60
C ASN A 10 3.90 -7.76 11.81
N VAL A 11 2.90 -8.55 12.21
CA VAL A 11 2.66 -9.88 11.62
C VAL A 11 2.44 -9.81 10.10
N THR A 12 1.68 -8.82 9.62
CA THR A 12 1.34 -8.66 8.20
C THR A 12 2.56 -8.28 7.36
N GLY A 13 3.39 -7.38 7.86
CA GLY A 13 4.64 -6.98 7.21
C GLY A 13 5.64 -8.13 7.08
N ARG A 14 5.71 -9.04 8.08
CA ARG A 14 6.56 -10.24 7.99
C ARG A 14 6.12 -11.17 6.86
N TYR A 15 4.80 -11.40 6.70
CA TYR A 15 4.29 -12.21 5.59
C TYR A 15 4.56 -11.55 4.25
N ALA A 16 4.27 -10.26 4.12
CA ALA A 16 4.53 -9.51 2.90
C ALA A 16 6.01 -9.52 2.51
N LYS A 17 6.90 -9.33 3.48
CA LYS A 17 8.36 -9.39 3.27
C LYS A 17 8.82 -10.79 2.85
N SER A 18 8.29 -11.85 3.48
CA SER A 18 8.68 -13.23 3.17
C SER A 18 8.30 -13.62 1.74
N ILE A 19 7.08 -13.32 1.29
CA ILE A 19 6.69 -13.62 -0.09
C ILE A 19 7.44 -12.75 -1.10
N PHE A 20 7.73 -11.48 -0.77
CA PHE A 20 8.52 -10.60 -1.61
C PHE A 20 9.95 -11.14 -1.79
N GLN A 21 10.61 -11.55 -0.71
CA GLN A 21 11.95 -12.14 -0.76
C GLN A 21 11.96 -13.42 -1.59
N LEU A 22 11.04 -14.34 -1.32
CA LEU A 22 10.90 -15.59 -2.08
C LEU A 22 10.69 -15.33 -3.59
N ALA A 23 9.80 -14.40 -3.93
CA ALA A 23 9.52 -14.04 -5.32
C ALA A 23 10.75 -13.40 -6.01
N SER A 24 11.53 -12.61 -5.28
CA SER A 24 12.78 -12.00 -5.78
C SER A 24 13.85 -13.07 -6.02
N GLU A 25 14.07 -13.98 -5.07
CA GLU A 25 15.04 -15.08 -5.18
C GLU A 25 14.71 -16.04 -6.34
N LYS A 26 13.42 -16.33 -6.53
CA LYS A 26 12.95 -17.19 -7.62
C LYS A 26 12.78 -16.49 -8.97
N LYS A 27 13.03 -15.17 -9.03
CA LYS A 27 12.85 -14.31 -10.22
C LYS A 27 11.42 -14.32 -10.79
N ILE A 28 10.43 -14.50 -9.94
CA ILE A 28 9.00 -14.53 -10.28
C ILE A 28 8.23 -13.33 -9.71
N LEU A 29 8.92 -12.24 -9.36
CA LEU A 29 8.32 -11.08 -8.71
C LEU A 29 7.19 -10.47 -9.53
N SER A 30 7.31 -10.39 -10.84
CA SER A 30 6.28 -9.87 -11.75
C SER A 30 4.99 -10.73 -11.75
N GLU A 31 5.14 -12.04 -11.66
CA GLU A 31 3.98 -12.95 -11.59
C GLU A 31 3.27 -12.80 -10.23
N VAL A 32 4.03 -12.77 -9.15
CA VAL A 32 3.48 -12.59 -7.81
C VAL A 32 2.84 -11.20 -7.66
N GLU A 33 3.44 -10.14 -8.22
CA GLU A 33 2.84 -8.80 -8.30
C GLU A 33 1.48 -8.84 -9.00
N LYS A 34 1.39 -9.51 -10.16
CA LYS A 34 0.13 -9.70 -10.89
C LYS A 34 -0.92 -10.42 -10.05
N ASN A 35 -0.55 -11.47 -9.34
CA ASN A 35 -1.47 -12.20 -8.47
C ASN A 35 -1.97 -11.33 -7.29
N PHE A 36 -1.10 -10.52 -6.69
CA PHE A 36 -1.51 -9.56 -5.67
C PHE A 36 -2.45 -8.48 -6.22
N LEU A 37 -2.24 -7.99 -7.46
CA LEU A 37 -3.16 -7.05 -8.12
C LEU A 37 -4.55 -7.67 -8.31
N GLN A 38 -4.62 -8.94 -8.74
CA GLN A 38 -5.90 -9.65 -8.88
C GLN A 38 -6.63 -9.79 -7.54
N ILE A 39 -5.93 -10.15 -6.46
CA ILE A 39 -6.53 -10.18 -5.11
C ILE A 39 -6.97 -8.80 -4.65
N HIS A 40 -6.17 -7.77 -4.92
CA HIS A 40 -6.53 -6.39 -4.57
C HIS A 40 -7.80 -5.92 -5.29
N SER A 41 -7.95 -6.18 -6.59
CA SER A 41 -9.20 -5.93 -7.33
C SER A 41 -10.37 -6.68 -6.71
N LEU A 42 -10.22 -7.99 -6.42
CA LEU A 42 -11.30 -8.77 -5.80
C LEU A 42 -11.72 -8.21 -4.43
N LEU A 43 -10.79 -7.72 -3.62
CA LEU A 43 -11.10 -7.10 -2.32
C LEU A 43 -11.87 -5.79 -2.48
N ASN A 44 -11.61 -5.01 -3.53
CA ASN A 44 -12.29 -3.75 -3.79
C ASN A 44 -13.64 -3.91 -4.49
N ASP A 45 -13.70 -4.82 -5.47
CA ASP A 45 -14.84 -4.92 -6.38
C ASP A 45 -15.91 -5.92 -5.89
N SER A 46 -15.53 -6.88 -5.02
CA SER A 46 -16.43 -7.93 -4.55
C SER A 46 -16.66 -7.85 -3.03
N LYS A 47 -17.83 -7.36 -2.65
CA LYS A 47 -18.27 -7.36 -1.25
C LYS A 47 -18.31 -8.78 -0.64
N ASP A 48 -18.64 -9.79 -1.45
CA ASP A 48 -18.70 -11.18 -0.99
C ASP A 48 -17.32 -11.75 -0.74
N PHE A 49 -16.33 -11.41 -1.57
CA PHE A 49 -14.94 -11.80 -1.33
C PHE A 49 -14.38 -11.12 -0.08
N THR A 50 -14.68 -9.84 0.13
CA THR A 50 -14.29 -9.13 1.35
C THR A 50 -14.89 -9.75 2.60
N LYS A 51 -16.19 -10.10 2.56
CA LYS A 51 -16.85 -10.85 3.65
C LYS A 51 -16.21 -12.22 3.86
N PHE A 52 -15.90 -12.95 2.79
CA PHE A 52 -15.21 -14.24 2.85
C PHE A 52 -13.86 -14.13 3.54
N VAL A 53 -13.07 -13.12 3.23
CA VAL A 53 -11.75 -12.90 3.82
C VAL A 53 -11.86 -12.55 5.31
N THR A 54 -12.80 -11.68 5.66
CA THR A 54 -12.93 -11.14 7.03
C THR A 54 -13.75 -12.03 7.98
N ASN A 55 -14.52 -12.99 7.46
CA ASN A 55 -15.38 -13.85 8.28
C ASN A 55 -14.56 -14.90 9.04
N PRO A 56 -14.47 -14.84 10.37
CA PRO A 56 -13.71 -15.79 11.16
C PRO A 56 -14.41 -17.16 11.31
N THR A 57 -15.73 -17.26 11.05
CA THR A 57 -16.50 -18.48 11.25
C THR A 57 -16.30 -19.52 10.16
N ILE A 58 -15.73 -19.14 9.01
CA ILE A 58 -15.48 -20.06 7.92
C ILE A 58 -14.36 -21.03 8.30
N GLN A 59 -14.66 -22.32 8.28
CA GLN A 59 -13.71 -23.38 8.58
C GLN A 59 -12.52 -23.35 7.63
N LYS A 60 -11.31 -23.64 8.15
CA LYS A 60 -10.06 -23.64 7.36
C LYS A 60 -10.13 -24.50 6.11
N ASN A 61 -10.77 -25.69 6.21
CA ASN A 61 -10.90 -26.62 5.07
C ASN A 61 -11.83 -26.09 3.97
N ALA A 62 -12.93 -25.46 4.36
CA ALA A 62 -13.83 -24.80 3.39
C ALA A 62 -13.13 -23.64 2.69
N ARG A 63 -12.39 -22.82 3.45
CA ARG A 63 -11.58 -21.73 2.89
C ARG A 63 -10.49 -22.23 1.96
N LEU A 64 -9.84 -23.36 2.29
CA LEU A 64 -8.82 -23.98 1.44
C LEU A 64 -9.36 -24.33 0.04
N LYS A 65 -10.54 -24.96 -0.02
CA LYS A 65 -11.20 -25.30 -1.31
C LYS A 65 -11.48 -24.05 -2.15
N ILE A 66 -11.90 -22.97 -1.52
CA ILE A 66 -12.15 -21.68 -2.22
C ILE A 66 -10.83 -21.10 -2.73
N ILE A 67 -9.75 -21.13 -1.94
CA ILE A 67 -8.42 -20.67 -2.36
C ILE A 67 -7.94 -21.47 -3.58
N GLU A 68 -8.09 -22.79 -3.58
CA GLU A 68 -7.71 -23.65 -4.70
C GLU A 68 -8.51 -23.34 -5.96
N ASN A 69 -9.84 -23.20 -5.83
CA ASN A 69 -10.69 -22.82 -6.95
C ASN A 69 -10.34 -21.44 -7.53
N LEU A 70 -10.06 -20.45 -6.67
CA LEU A 70 -9.61 -19.12 -7.10
C LEU A 70 -8.25 -19.20 -7.80
N SER A 71 -7.32 -19.96 -7.24
CA SER A 71 -5.98 -20.14 -7.82
C SER A 71 -6.04 -20.73 -9.21
N ASN A 72 -6.91 -21.73 -9.43
CA ASN A 72 -7.11 -22.34 -10.74
C ASN A 72 -7.79 -21.38 -11.72
N LYS A 73 -8.84 -20.66 -11.29
CA LYS A 73 -9.57 -19.72 -12.16
C LYS A 73 -8.74 -18.51 -12.58
N LEU A 74 -7.90 -18.01 -11.69
CA LEU A 74 -7.10 -16.81 -11.93
C LEU A 74 -5.65 -17.12 -12.35
N ASN A 75 -5.34 -18.39 -12.51
CA ASN A 75 -4.01 -18.89 -12.89
C ASN A 75 -2.91 -18.34 -11.97
N PHE A 76 -3.09 -18.47 -10.65
CA PHE A 76 -2.09 -18.02 -9.70
C PHE A 76 -0.82 -18.85 -9.80
N ASN A 77 0.32 -18.19 -9.62
CA ASN A 77 1.59 -18.88 -9.47
C ASN A 77 1.56 -19.85 -8.26
N SER A 78 2.19 -21.01 -8.38
CA SER A 78 2.20 -22.04 -7.34
C SER A 78 2.74 -21.55 -5.99
N TYR A 79 3.75 -20.69 -5.98
CA TYR A 79 4.30 -20.08 -4.76
C TYR A 79 3.30 -19.15 -4.10
N PHE A 80 2.55 -18.38 -4.88
CA PHE A 80 1.51 -17.52 -4.36
C PHE A 80 0.33 -18.31 -3.81
N THR A 81 -0.09 -19.37 -4.49
CA THR A 81 -1.12 -20.30 -4.00
C THR A 81 -0.71 -20.94 -2.66
N ASN A 82 0.53 -21.42 -2.55
CA ASN A 82 1.05 -21.98 -1.31
C ASN A 82 1.14 -20.95 -0.19
N PHE A 83 1.45 -19.71 -0.52
CA PHE A 83 1.43 -18.59 0.43
C PHE A 83 0.02 -18.35 0.98
N LEU A 84 -1.02 -18.33 0.15
CA LEU A 84 -2.41 -18.20 0.60
C LEU A 84 -2.84 -19.38 1.49
N LYS A 85 -2.45 -20.61 1.13
CA LYS A 85 -2.69 -21.81 1.95
C LYS A 85 -2.02 -21.70 3.32
N LEU A 86 -0.78 -21.22 3.36
CA LEU A 86 -0.03 -21.02 4.60
C LEU A 86 -0.72 -19.99 5.52
N ILE A 87 -1.16 -18.86 4.97
CA ILE A 87 -1.88 -17.83 5.75
C ILE A 87 -3.18 -18.41 6.32
N ASN A 88 -3.89 -19.22 5.53
CA ASN A 88 -5.12 -19.89 5.98
C ASN A 88 -4.84 -20.89 7.10
N GLU A 89 -3.82 -21.73 6.95
CA GLU A 89 -3.39 -22.72 7.95
C GLU A 89 -3.06 -22.05 9.29
N LYS A 90 -2.32 -20.95 9.25
CA LYS A 90 -1.95 -20.17 10.43
C LYS A 90 -3.10 -19.34 11.02
N GLY A 91 -4.31 -19.42 10.42
CA GLY A 91 -5.48 -18.69 10.91
C GLY A 91 -5.39 -17.17 10.74
N ARG A 92 -4.61 -16.70 9.76
CA ARG A 92 -4.31 -15.28 9.54
C ARG A 92 -4.88 -14.74 8.23
N PHE A 93 -5.81 -15.46 7.62
CA PHE A 93 -6.39 -15.10 6.34
C PHE A 93 -7.18 -13.79 6.39
N PHE A 94 -7.77 -13.44 7.54
CA PHE A 94 -8.48 -12.16 7.73
C PHE A 94 -7.57 -10.93 7.66
N TYR A 95 -6.24 -11.10 7.72
CA TYR A 95 -5.28 -10.04 7.48
C TYR A 95 -4.89 -9.85 6.01
N LEU A 96 -5.50 -10.60 5.08
CA LEU A 96 -5.08 -10.62 3.67
C LEU A 96 -5.06 -9.21 3.06
N ASP A 97 -6.08 -8.37 3.29
CA ASP A 97 -6.12 -6.99 2.80
C ASP A 97 -4.88 -6.19 3.26
N LYS A 98 -4.53 -6.32 4.54
CA LYS A 98 -3.37 -5.62 5.10
C LYS A 98 -2.05 -6.17 4.56
N ILE A 99 -1.96 -7.48 4.35
CA ILE A 99 -0.77 -8.12 3.75
C ILE A 99 -0.58 -7.64 2.30
N VAL A 100 -1.67 -7.50 1.54
CA VAL A 100 -1.66 -6.95 0.17
C VAL A 100 -1.10 -5.52 0.17
N LYS A 101 -1.58 -4.66 1.06
CA LYS A 101 -1.10 -3.27 1.21
C LYS A 101 0.38 -3.20 1.60
N ASP A 102 0.79 -4.04 2.57
CA ASP A 102 2.18 -4.11 3.01
C ASP A 102 3.10 -4.61 1.87
N PHE A 103 2.65 -5.59 1.06
CA PHE A 103 3.40 -6.08 -0.10
C PHE A 103 3.64 -4.96 -1.14
N PHE A 104 2.61 -4.21 -1.51
CA PHE A 104 2.78 -3.09 -2.45
C PHE A 104 3.67 -1.99 -1.90
N SER A 105 3.64 -1.75 -0.58
CA SER A 105 4.56 -0.80 0.06
C SER A 105 6.02 -1.26 -0.04
N ILE A 106 6.29 -2.56 0.20
CA ILE A 106 7.63 -3.13 0.05
C ILE A 106 8.09 -3.09 -1.40
N LEU A 107 7.20 -3.41 -2.33
CA LEU A 107 7.48 -3.40 -3.77
C LEU A 107 7.85 -1.99 -4.25
N SER A 108 7.09 -0.97 -3.88
CA SER A 108 7.39 0.43 -4.21
C SER A 108 8.75 0.87 -3.67
N ILE A 109 9.07 0.51 -2.42
CA ILE A 109 10.38 0.80 -1.83
C ILE A 109 11.50 0.10 -2.61
N SER A 110 11.29 -1.16 -3.03
CA SER A 110 12.30 -1.92 -3.77
C SER A 110 12.53 -1.39 -5.18
N LYS A 111 11.48 -0.90 -5.84
CA LYS A 111 11.56 -0.21 -7.13
C LYS A 111 12.20 1.19 -7.03
N GLY A 112 12.53 1.61 -5.81
CA GLY A 112 13.08 2.94 -5.56
C GLY A 112 12.04 4.05 -5.65
N GLU A 113 10.76 3.72 -5.75
CA GLU A 113 9.66 4.68 -5.72
C GLU A 113 9.54 5.27 -4.31
N ILE A 114 9.42 6.58 -4.24
CA ILE A 114 9.10 7.27 -2.98
C ILE A 114 7.61 7.57 -2.98
N SER A 115 6.88 6.99 -2.03
CA SER A 115 5.49 7.39 -1.79
C SER A 115 5.47 8.73 -1.08
N ALA A 116 4.75 9.69 -1.65
CA ALA A 116 4.51 10.98 -1.03
C ALA A 116 3.00 11.26 -1.00
N GLU A 117 2.56 11.93 0.06
CA GLU A 117 1.20 12.47 0.18
C GLU A 117 1.29 13.99 0.09
N LEU A 118 0.51 14.58 -0.80
CA LEU A 118 0.34 16.01 -0.90
C LEU A 118 -1.09 16.37 -0.52
N THR A 119 -1.26 16.95 0.67
CA THR A 119 -2.54 17.49 1.10
C THR A 119 -2.66 18.95 0.65
N VAL A 120 -3.74 19.28 -0.01
CA VAL A 120 -4.02 20.61 -0.59
C VAL A 120 -5.38 21.12 -0.14
N ALA A 121 -5.54 22.44 -0.06
CA ALA A 121 -6.79 23.04 0.39
C ALA A 121 -7.92 22.88 -0.65
N ASN A 122 -7.60 22.91 -1.95
CA ASN A 122 -8.56 22.86 -3.05
C ASN A 122 -8.13 21.82 -4.10
N GLU A 123 -9.07 21.43 -4.92
CA GLU A 123 -8.80 20.53 -6.03
C GLU A 123 -7.80 21.13 -7.03
N ILE A 124 -6.88 20.32 -7.52
CA ILE A 124 -5.83 20.71 -8.45
C ILE A 124 -6.09 20.02 -9.80
N SER A 125 -5.92 20.73 -10.91
CA SER A 125 -6.01 20.16 -12.24
C SER A 125 -4.97 19.06 -12.48
N GLU A 126 -5.29 18.11 -13.36
CA GLU A 126 -4.39 16.98 -13.67
C GLU A 126 -3.03 17.46 -14.23
N ASP A 127 -3.00 18.54 -15.00
CA ASP A 127 -1.75 19.10 -15.51
C ASP A 127 -0.83 19.56 -14.36
N LYS A 128 -1.37 20.28 -13.39
CA LYS A 128 -0.62 20.70 -12.19
C LYS A 128 -0.18 19.53 -11.33
N LYS A 129 -1.00 18.47 -11.22
CA LYS A 129 -0.59 17.23 -10.51
C LYS A 129 0.63 16.60 -11.16
N ASN A 130 0.65 16.55 -12.50
CA ASN A 130 1.75 15.99 -13.27
C ASN A 130 3.02 16.84 -13.15
N ASP A 131 2.89 18.15 -13.16
CA ASP A 131 4.05 19.07 -12.99
C ASP A 131 4.66 18.93 -11.59
N ILE A 132 3.82 18.92 -10.53
CA ILE A 132 4.29 18.70 -9.16
C ILE A 132 4.99 17.35 -9.04
N LYS A 133 4.47 16.30 -9.67
CA LYS A 133 5.09 14.98 -9.67
C LYS A 133 6.46 15.01 -10.33
N LYS A 134 6.59 15.68 -11.49
CA LYS A 134 7.88 15.85 -12.19
C LYS A 134 8.90 16.61 -11.33
N ASP A 135 8.50 17.75 -10.76
CA ASP A 135 9.38 18.57 -9.94
C ASP A 135 9.89 17.80 -8.71
N LEU A 136 8.99 17.09 -8.02
CA LEU A 136 9.37 16.27 -6.88
C LEU A 136 10.29 15.13 -7.30
N SER A 137 10.03 14.47 -8.43
CA SER A 137 10.91 13.40 -8.96
C SER A 137 12.30 13.92 -9.29
N LEU A 138 12.43 15.15 -9.81
CA LEU A 138 13.72 15.81 -10.07
C LEU A 138 14.46 16.15 -8.77
N ILE A 139 13.76 16.70 -7.77
CA ILE A 139 14.34 17.08 -6.47
C ILE A 139 14.86 15.83 -5.72
N TYR A 140 14.07 14.76 -5.68
CA TYR A 140 14.41 13.53 -4.97
C TYR A 140 15.25 12.56 -5.80
N LYS A 141 15.43 12.80 -7.10
CA LYS A 141 16.13 11.93 -8.07
C LYS A 141 15.61 10.49 -8.05
N LYS A 142 14.28 10.33 -7.89
CA LYS A 142 13.59 9.04 -7.82
C LYS A 142 12.17 9.17 -8.35
N ASP A 143 11.62 8.08 -8.86
CA ASP A 143 10.23 8.05 -9.24
C ASP A 143 9.34 8.24 -8.01
N MET A 144 8.41 9.21 -8.11
CA MET A 144 7.50 9.56 -7.02
C MET A 144 6.11 9.03 -7.30
N LYS A 145 5.58 8.25 -6.36
CA LYS A 145 4.15 7.93 -6.32
C LYS A 145 3.46 8.95 -5.43
N LEU A 146 2.82 9.94 -6.05
CA LEU A 146 2.19 11.05 -5.35
C LEU A 146 0.69 10.74 -5.16
N ASN A 147 0.25 10.78 -3.90
CA ASN A 147 -1.15 10.70 -3.52
C ASN A 147 -1.64 12.09 -3.15
N PHE A 148 -2.76 12.54 -3.75
CA PHE A 148 -3.34 13.85 -3.47
C PHE A 148 -4.52 13.69 -2.52
N ILE A 149 -4.51 14.48 -1.45
CA ILE A 149 -5.57 14.54 -0.45
C ILE A 149 -6.10 15.97 -0.43
N ILE A 150 -7.42 16.13 -0.47
CA ILE A 150 -8.06 17.44 -0.37
C ILE A 150 -8.50 17.65 1.08
N ASP A 151 -7.99 18.69 1.72
CA ASP A 151 -8.39 19.11 3.06
C ASP A 151 -8.64 20.63 3.11
N PRO A 152 -9.89 21.06 3.01
CA PRO A 152 -10.25 22.48 3.05
C PRO A 152 -9.85 23.17 4.36
N SER A 153 -9.60 22.44 5.43
CA SER A 153 -9.19 23.01 6.73
C SER A 153 -7.83 23.70 6.70
N LEU A 154 -7.04 23.48 5.64
CA LEU A 154 -5.74 24.14 5.44
C LEU A 154 -5.88 25.62 5.06
N ILE A 155 -7.09 26.04 4.64
CA ILE A 155 -7.41 27.39 4.13
C ILE A 155 -6.70 27.69 2.81
N SER A 156 -5.37 27.51 2.75
CA SER A 156 -4.52 27.66 1.58
C SER A 156 -3.16 26.97 1.80
N GLY A 157 -2.42 26.74 0.71
CA GLY A 157 -1.12 26.08 0.74
C GLY A 157 -1.23 24.56 0.70
N SER A 158 -0.18 23.88 1.14
CA SER A 158 -0.09 22.41 1.07
C SER A 158 0.75 21.82 2.20
N ILE A 159 0.49 20.55 2.49
CA ILE A 159 1.33 19.73 3.36
C ILE A 159 1.88 18.58 2.51
N LEU A 160 3.19 18.53 2.35
CA LEU A 160 3.89 17.45 1.66
C LEU A 160 4.49 16.50 2.70
N LYS A 161 4.09 15.24 2.63
CA LYS A 161 4.64 14.16 3.46
C LYS A 161 5.39 13.17 2.57
N VAL A 162 6.68 13.02 2.79
CA VAL A 162 7.56 12.10 2.05
C VAL A 162 8.22 11.15 3.04
N GLY A 163 7.72 9.93 3.13
CA GLY A 163 8.15 8.98 4.16
C GLY A 163 7.92 9.53 5.57
N SER A 164 8.98 9.72 6.34
CA SER A 164 8.92 10.29 7.71
C SER A 164 9.09 11.82 7.75
N LYS A 165 9.38 12.46 6.62
CA LYS A 165 9.50 13.92 6.54
C LYS A 165 8.17 14.56 6.17
N MET A 166 7.82 15.64 6.87
CA MET A 166 6.64 16.45 6.58
C MET A 166 7.06 17.89 6.42
N ILE A 167 6.61 18.51 5.33
CA ILE A 167 6.81 19.92 5.00
C ILE A 167 5.43 20.57 4.98
N ASP A 168 5.14 21.39 5.96
CA ASP A 168 3.88 22.10 6.08
C ASP A 168 4.06 23.58 5.68
N SER A 169 3.45 23.94 4.56
CA SER A 169 3.40 25.30 4.02
C SER A 169 1.98 25.88 4.05
N SER A 170 1.06 25.29 4.83
CA SER A 170 -0.32 25.73 4.94
C SER A 170 -0.44 27.12 5.59
N ALA A 171 -1.46 27.87 5.19
CA ALA A 171 -1.80 29.14 5.81
C ALA A 171 -2.16 28.97 7.28
N LYS A 172 -2.86 27.87 7.62
CA LYS A 172 -3.22 27.51 8.99
C LYS A 172 -1.99 27.46 9.91
N SER A 173 -0.95 26.76 9.50
CA SER A 173 0.29 26.67 10.29
C SER A 173 1.04 27.99 10.39
N LYS A 174 1.01 28.81 9.33
CA LYS A 174 1.57 30.18 9.37
C LYS A 174 0.83 31.05 10.36
N PHE A 175 -0.50 31.03 10.36
CA PHE A 175 -1.31 31.78 11.35
C PHE A 175 -1.04 31.31 12.78
N ASN A 176 -1.02 30.01 13.02
CA ASN A 176 -0.76 29.47 14.36
C ASN A 176 0.64 29.86 14.88
N ARG A 177 1.64 29.93 14.01
CA ARG A 177 2.99 30.40 14.41
C ARG A 177 3.00 31.87 14.78
N ILE A 178 2.20 32.72 14.10
CA ILE A 178 2.08 34.12 14.43
C ILE A 178 1.39 34.29 15.79
N LEU A 179 0.27 33.57 16.02
CA LEU A 179 -0.48 33.64 17.27
C LEU A 179 0.31 33.15 18.50
N ASN A 180 1.17 32.17 18.31
CA ASN A 180 2.00 31.63 19.41
C ASN A 180 3.28 32.41 19.68
N ASN A 181 3.60 33.42 18.86
CA ASN A 181 4.75 34.30 19.03
C ASN A 181 4.36 35.73 19.51
N ILE A 182 3.09 35.93 19.82
CA ILE A 182 2.54 37.12 20.50
C ILE A 182 2.29 36.77 21.97
#